data_44a30afee0fc8d9255aa7ef0507e701c
#
_entry.id   44a30afee0fc8d9255aa7ef0507e701c
#
_cell.length_a   1.000
_cell.length_b   1.000
_cell.length_c   1.000
_cell.angle_alpha   90.00
_cell.angle_beta   90.00
_cell.angle_gamma   90.00
#
_symmetry.space_group_name_H-M   'P 1'
#
loop_
_entity.id
_entity.type
_entity.pdbx_description
1 polymer ?
#
loop_
_entity_poly.entity_id
_entity_poly.type
_entity_poly.pdbx_seq_one_letter_code
_entity_poly.pdbx_strand_id
1 'polypeptide(L)'
;MNQDNRNLVLAIVCSALLVIGYQIFFELPKQQALEEQALQDQKDLILTAPENNTQSQKEVETSIIENEVIKAPRISIDTPSIEGSISLAGARIDDIVLKNYTQTLDPRSSKIRLFQKLGEQKPYFAEFGWIGSDMEDLPNSSSIWSSNNSILEPGKPISMSYTSDSDLEFKRIFAIDENYLITITDRVINKSSDEVTLYPYGLVRRTGLPKVDGLFILHEGPIAVIDEQLREVDYDDLEDDGDEIISSEMQGGWIGITDKYWLAALIPDQKDKSEFAFRYSKKSSGQWQGDWRGSSKVISPGSEIETTSYLYAGAKTLALLDDVEESIGAYRFDLAIDFGWFYFLTKPFFYTLNWLSKYLGNFGLAIIGLTIIIKLLFFPLANGSYRSMAKMRALQPKLTELRERYKGDQQALNKAMMEMYKTEKVNPAAGCLPIFIQIPVFFALYKVLYVTIEMRHAPFYGWINDLSAKDPTSILNLFGILPYSVQNWPIPDFFQLGIWPIVMGITMFLQFRLNPTPPDPVQARIFAWMPVIFTFLLATFPAGLVIYWTINNLLSIGQQWFIMKQTNKSK
;
A
#
# COMPACT_ATOMS: atom_id res chain seq x y z
N MET A 1 33.47 8.48 -32.84
CA MET A 1 32.55 8.80 -31.76
C MET A 1 32.76 10.26 -31.39
N ASN A 2 31.81 11.14 -31.72
CA ASN A 2 31.93 12.56 -31.42
C ASN A 2 32.08 12.77 -29.91
N GLN A 3 32.82 13.80 -29.52
CA GLN A 3 33.14 14.13 -28.12
C GLN A 3 31.88 14.28 -27.26
N ASP A 4 30.80 14.83 -27.84
CA ASP A 4 29.49 15.01 -27.18
C ASP A 4 28.79 13.68 -26.81
N ASN A 5 28.87 12.67 -27.71
CA ASN A 5 28.28 11.34 -27.44
C ASN A 5 29.05 10.58 -26.35
N ARG A 6 30.35 10.81 -26.24
CA ARG A 6 31.18 10.23 -25.17
C ARG A 6 30.86 10.88 -23.83
N ASN A 7 30.63 12.19 -23.84
CA ASN A 7 30.29 12.94 -22.64
C ASN A 7 28.87 12.57 -22.12
N LEU A 8 27.91 12.34 -23.03
CA LEU A 8 26.57 11.90 -22.64
C LEU A 8 26.56 10.48 -22.04
N VAL A 9 27.25 9.54 -22.66
CA VAL A 9 27.41 8.17 -22.13
C VAL A 9 28.16 8.20 -20.79
N LEU A 10 29.18 9.02 -20.67
CA LEU A 10 29.93 9.22 -19.43
C LEU A 10 29.04 9.83 -18.34
N ALA A 11 28.18 10.82 -18.67
CA ALA A 11 27.24 11.42 -17.75
C ALA A 11 26.20 10.43 -17.24
N ILE A 12 25.64 9.58 -18.13
CA ILE A 12 24.68 8.54 -17.73
C ILE A 12 25.34 7.48 -16.86
N VAL A 13 26.54 7.02 -17.23
CA VAL A 13 27.30 6.04 -16.44
C VAL A 13 27.74 6.64 -15.11
N CYS A 14 28.19 7.90 -15.08
CA CYS A 14 28.56 8.58 -13.84
C CYS A 14 27.32 8.82 -12.95
N SER A 15 26.16 9.17 -13.51
CA SER A 15 24.92 9.31 -12.73
C SER A 15 24.47 7.97 -12.14
N ALA A 16 24.52 6.89 -12.92
CA ALA A 16 24.23 5.55 -12.43
C ALA A 16 25.22 5.10 -11.35
N LEU A 17 26.51 5.36 -11.54
CA LEU A 17 27.55 5.05 -10.54
C LEU A 17 27.43 5.92 -9.30
N LEU A 18 26.98 7.18 -9.42
CA LEU A 18 26.70 8.05 -8.28
C LEU A 18 25.50 7.55 -7.46
N VAL A 19 24.42 7.12 -8.11
CA VAL A 19 23.25 6.55 -7.43
C VAL A 19 23.61 5.22 -6.75
N ILE A 20 24.32 4.34 -7.45
CA ILE A 20 24.80 3.07 -6.89
C ILE A 20 25.81 3.32 -5.76
N GLY A 21 26.71 4.28 -5.95
CA GLY A 21 27.68 4.70 -4.94
C GLY A 21 26.99 5.28 -3.71
N TYR A 22 25.98 6.13 -3.90
CA TYR A 22 25.18 6.69 -2.80
C TYR A 22 24.47 5.59 -2.02
N GLN A 23 23.82 4.63 -2.69
CA GLN A 23 23.18 3.49 -2.02
C GLN A 23 24.18 2.63 -1.25
N ILE A 24 25.36 2.31 -1.84
CA ILE A 24 26.36 1.45 -1.20
C ILE A 24 27.09 2.16 -0.06
N PHE A 25 27.42 3.45 -0.22
CA PHE A 25 28.28 4.16 0.73
C PHE A 25 27.50 4.96 1.79
N PHE A 26 26.23 5.28 1.56
CA PHE A 26 25.43 6.10 2.48
C PHE A 26 24.18 5.39 3.01
N GLU A 27 23.39 4.70 2.18
CA GLU A 27 22.18 4.03 2.67
C GLU A 27 22.46 2.68 3.37
N LEU A 28 23.28 1.83 2.79
CA LEU A 28 23.64 0.54 3.42
C LEU A 28 24.36 0.70 4.78
N PRO A 29 25.36 1.61 4.93
CA PRO A 29 25.98 1.85 6.25
C PRO A 29 25.02 2.51 7.25
N LYS A 30 24.07 3.35 6.78
CA LYS A 30 23.07 3.98 7.65
C LYS A 30 22.08 2.95 8.18
N GLN A 31 21.65 1.99 7.37
CA GLN A 31 20.79 0.87 7.80
C GLN A 31 21.55 -0.07 8.75
N GLN A 32 22.80 -0.40 8.47
CA GLN A 32 23.63 -1.22 9.36
C GLN A 32 23.93 -0.52 10.69
N ALA A 33 24.18 0.79 10.67
CA ALA A 33 24.40 1.57 11.90
C ALA A 33 23.13 1.69 12.74
N LEU A 34 21.94 1.77 12.14
CA LEU A 34 20.65 1.74 12.84
C LEU A 34 20.37 0.35 13.46
N GLU A 35 20.71 -0.74 12.76
CA GLU A 35 20.62 -2.09 13.32
C GLU A 35 21.63 -2.33 14.45
N GLU A 36 22.87 -1.85 14.32
CA GLU A 36 23.87 -1.93 15.38
C GLU A 36 23.53 -1.06 16.59
N GLN A 37 22.98 0.15 16.38
CA GLN A 37 22.50 1.01 17.44
C GLN A 37 21.32 0.37 18.20
N ALA A 38 20.36 -0.21 17.49
CA ALA A 38 19.25 -0.94 18.11
C ALA A 38 19.71 -2.16 18.92
N LEU A 39 20.77 -2.85 18.47
CA LEU A 39 21.40 -3.96 19.19
C LEU A 39 22.24 -3.49 20.39
N GLN A 40 22.82 -2.29 20.32
CA GLN A 40 23.65 -1.69 21.37
C GLN A 40 22.77 -1.12 22.49
N ASP A 41 21.70 -0.41 22.14
CA ASP A 41 20.68 0.07 23.07
C ASP A 41 20.02 -1.09 23.84
N GLN A 42 19.85 -2.24 23.19
CA GLN A 42 19.35 -3.46 23.82
C GLN A 42 20.37 -4.09 24.81
N LYS A 43 21.67 -3.92 24.57
CA LYS A 43 22.75 -4.37 25.50
C LYS A 43 22.95 -3.41 26.65
N ASP A 44 22.85 -2.11 26.44
CA ASP A 44 23.04 -1.09 27.47
C ASP A 44 21.87 -1.04 28.47
N LEU A 45 20.64 -1.40 28.03
CA LEU A 45 19.49 -1.63 28.91
C LEU A 45 19.65 -2.81 29.86
N ILE A 46 20.57 -3.74 29.57
CA ILE A 46 20.88 -4.90 30.42
C ILE A 46 22.01 -4.60 31.41
N LEU A 47 22.84 -3.58 31.19
CA LEU A 47 24.09 -3.34 31.93
C LEU A 47 24.10 -2.12 32.85
N THR A 48 23.07 -1.27 32.86
CA THR A 48 23.02 -0.10 33.76
C THR A 48 21.84 -0.16 34.72
N ALA A 49 22.00 -0.93 35.78
CA ALA A 49 21.29 -0.70 37.05
C ALA A 49 22.22 0.08 38.00
N PRO A 50 21.97 1.35 38.31
CA PRO A 50 22.54 1.96 39.49
C PRO A 50 21.51 2.02 40.62
N GLU A 51 21.90 1.48 41.77
CA GLU A 51 21.26 1.77 43.04
C GLU A 51 21.25 3.27 43.31
N ASN A 52 20.04 3.88 43.43
CA ASN A 52 19.84 4.96 44.38
C ASN A 52 18.35 5.12 44.75
N ASN A 53 18.08 4.93 46.03
CA ASN A 53 16.83 4.96 46.73
C ASN A 53 16.28 6.40 46.86
N THR A 54 15.39 6.83 45.98
CA THR A 54 14.33 7.82 46.25
C THR A 54 13.37 8.03 45.06
N GLN A 55 13.69 7.52 43.84
CA GLN A 55 12.77 7.42 42.70
C GLN A 55 11.95 6.11 42.73
N SER A 56 12.29 5.20 43.62
CA SER A 56 11.82 3.82 43.71
C SER A 56 10.30 3.65 43.94
N GLN A 57 9.61 4.61 44.61
CA GLN A 57 8.17 4.41 44.89
C GLN A 57 7.29 4.70 43.69
N LYS A 58 7.59 5.72 42.91
CA LYS A 58 6.80 6.09 41.73
C LYS A 58 7.05 5.13 40.55
N GLU A 59 8.28 4.65 40.38
CA GLU A 59 8.64 3.63 39.37
C GLU A 59 8.09 2.23 39.74
N VAL A 60 8.09 1.89 41.03
CA VAL A 60 7.50 0.62 41.52
C VAL A 60 5.98 0.62 41.38
N GLU A 61 5.29 1.73 41.71
CA GLU A 61 3.85 1.86 41.48
C GLU A 61 3.51 1.80 39.99
N THR A 62 4.25 2.50 39.14
CA THR A 62 4.06 2.45 37.67
C THR A 62 4.30 1.05 37.12
N SER A 63 5.35 0.34 37.55
CA SER A 63 5.63 -1.02 37.11
C SER A 63 4.62 -2.06 37.65
N ILE A 64 4.03 -1.85 38.80
CA ILE A 64 2.96 -2.69 39.35
C ILE A 64 1.68 -2.50 38.55
N ILE A 65 1.31 -1.26 38.26
CA ILE A 65 0.11 -0.93 37.44
C ILE A 65 0.28 -1.49 36.02
N GLU A 66 1.44 -1.33 35.39
CA GLU A 66 1.72 -1.92 34.06
C GLU A 66 1.58 -3.46 34.07
N ASN A 67 2.11 -4.13 35.09
CA ASN A 67 1.99 -5.59 35.23
C ASN A 67 0.56 -6.07 35.48
N GLU A 68 -0.26 -5.30 36.21
CA GLU A 68 -1.68 -5.61 36.40
C GLU A 68 -2.49 -5.42 35.13
N VAL A 69 -2.22 -4.36 34.37
CA VAL A 69 -2.82 -4.10 33.06
C VAL A 69 -2.51 -5.20 32.06
N ILE A 70 -1.27 -5.71 32.03
CA ILE A 70 -0.83 -6.80 31.14
C ILE A 70 -1.54 -8.12 31.50
N LYS A 71 -1.81 -8.37 32.79
CA LYS A 71 -2.43 -9.60 33.31
C LYS A 71 -3.95 -9.52 33.45
N ALA A 72 -4.58 -8.41 33.05
CA ALA A 72 -6.02 -8.24 33.17
C ALA A 72 -6.79 -9.38 32.45
N PRO A 73 -7.95 -9.80 32.99
CA PRO A 73 -8.81 -10.76 32.31
C PRO A 73 -9.22 -10.27 30.91
N ARG A 74 -9.55 -11.22 30.04
CA ARG A 74 -9.80 -10.92 28.61
C ARG A 74 -11.11 -11.58 28.16
N ILE A 75 -11.75 -10.94 27.18
CA ILE A 75 -12.90 -11.49 26.45
C ILE A 75 -12.38 -11.96 25.10
N SER A 76 -12.67 -13.20 24.73
CA SER A 76 -12.29 -13.77 23.43
C SER A 76 -13.13 -13.16 22.29
N ILE A 77 -12.52 -12.98 21.13
CA ILE A 77 -13.21 -12.65 19.87
C ILE A 77 -13.12 -13.88 18.98
N ASP A 78 -14.25 -14.32 18.43
CA ASP A 78 -14.30 -15.43 17.49
C ASP A 78 -15.36 -15.20 16.40
N THR A 79 -14.88 -14.94 15.17
CA THR A 79 -15.70 -14.76 13.98
C THR A 79 -15.19 -15.66 12.85
N PRO A 80 -15.86 -15.78 11.70
CA PRO A 80 -15.30 -16.45 10.53
C PRO A 80 -13.98 -15.86 10.03
N SER A 81 -13.75 -14.54 10.24
CA SER A 81 -12.60 -13.81 9.70
C SER A 81 -11.55 -13.41 10.73
N ILE A 82 -11.95 -13.26 12.01
CA ILE A 82 -11.08 -12.77 13.10
C ILE A 82 -11.08 -13.77 14.26
N GLU A 83 -9.92 -13.95 14.87
CA GLU A 83 -9.76 -14.44 16.23
C GLU A 83 -8.93 -13.44 17.04
N GLY A 84 -9.16 -13.38 18.35
CA GLY A 84 -8.43 -12.45 19.19
C GLY A 84 -9.00 -12.27 20.56
N SER A 85 -8.76 -11.11 21.18
CA SER A 85 -9.33 -10.81 22.49
C SER A 85 -9.31 -9.32 22.83
N ILE A 86 -10.24 -8.92 23.71
CA ILE A 86 -10.37 -7.59 24.31
C ILE A 86 -9.88 -7.67 25.75
N SER A 87 -8.98 -6.79 26.17
CA SER A 87 -8.57 -6.67 27.56
C SER A 87 -9.64 -5.97 28.39
N LEU A 88 -9.91 -6.45 29.60
CA LEU A 88 -10.77 -5.72 30.55
C LEU A 88 -10.07 -4.47 31.12
N ALA A 89 -8.74 -4.37 31.04
CA ALA A 89 -8.05 -3.12 31.33
C ALA A 89 -8.24 -2.13 30.19
N GLY A 90 -8.89 -1.00 30.47
CA GLY A 90 -9.21 0.04 29.50
C GLY A 90 -10.24 -0.38 28.44
N ALA A 91 -10.82 -1.57 28.54
CA ALA A 91 -11.68 -2.16 27.50
C ALA A 91 -10.99 -2.10 26.12
N ARG A 92 -9.67 -2.43 26.06
CA ARG A 92 -8.76 -2.26 24.93
C ARG A 92 -8.85 -3.42 23.95
N ILE A 93 -8.90 -3.10 22.67
CA ILE A 93 -8.79 -4.08 21.57
C ILE A 93 -7.32 -4.12 21.12
N ASP A 94 -6.56 -5.12 21.59
CA ASP A 94 -5.12 -5.23 21.38
C ASP A 94 -4.65 -6.62 20.90
N ASP A 95 -5.56 -7.46 20.45
CA ASP A 95 -5.24 -8.79 19.96
C ASP A 95 -6.21 -9.17 18.83
N ILE A 96 -5.78 -8.98 17.61
CA ILE A 96 -6.55 -9.30 16.39
C ILE A 96 -5.66 -10.12 15.46
N VAL A 97 -6.14 -11.31 15.12
CA VAL A 97 -5.52 -12.23 14.16
C VAL A 97 -6.49 -12.51 13.03
N LEU A 98 -6.04 -12.38 11.80
CA LEU A 98 -6.83 -12.59 10.59
C LEU A 98 -6.80 -14.06 10.19
N LYS A 99 -7.89 -14.78 10.38
CA LYS A 99 -7.98 -16.25 10.16
C LYS A 99 -7.72 -16.66 8.71
N ASN A 100 -8.12 -15.82 7.76
CA ASN A 100 -8.09 -16.12 6.34
C ASN A 100 -6.73 -15.87 5.67
N TYR A 101 -5.74 -15.30 6.41
CA TYR A 101 -4.47 -14.91 5.85
C TYR A 101 -3.29 -15.48 6.63
N THR A 102 -2.34 -16.09 5.91
CA THR A 102 -1.09 -16.62 6.45
C THR A 102 0.09 -15.73 6.08
N GLN A 103 1.19 -15.77 6.84
CA GLN A 103 2.38 -14.97 6.56
C GLN A 103 3.09 -15.41 5.27
N THR A 104 3.09 -16.71 4.99
CA THR A 104 3.72 -17.29 3.81
C THR A 104 2.75 -18.22 3.07
N LEU A 105 3.17 -18.74 1.93
CA LEU A 105 2.43 -19.75 1.15
C LEU A 105 2.24 -21.10 1.88
N ASP A 106 3.05 -21.40 2.89
CA ASP A 106 2.83 -22.62 3.69
C ASP A 106 1.56 -22.44 4.54
N PRO A 107 0.53 -23.29 4.35
CA PRO A 107 -0.70 -23.21 5.14
C PRO A 107 -0.49 -23.35 6.65
N ARG A 108 0.66 -23.91 7.07
CA ARG A 108 1.06 -24.07 8.48
C ARG A 108 1.78 -22.85 9.03
N SER A 109 2.09 -21.85 8.19
CA SER A 109 2.73 -20.62 8.68
C SER A 109 1.77 -19.83 9.59
N SER A 110 2.34 -18.99 10.43
CA SER A 110 1.56 -18.14 11.34
C SER A 110 0.52 -17.32 10.57
N LYS A 111 -0.64 -17.12 11.18
CA LYS A 111 -1.64 -16.20 10.68
C LYS A 111 -1.14 -14.75 10.78
N ILE A 112 -1.74 -13.87 10.02
CA ILE A 112 -1.47 -12.44 10.11
C ILE A 112 -2.04 -11.92 11.42
N ARG A 113 -1.17 -11.44 12.31
CA ARG A 113 -1.55 -10.73 13.53
C ARG A 113 -1.52 -9.24 13.25
N LEU A 114 -2.69 -8.62 13.23
CA LEU A 114 -2.84 -7.18 13.00
C LEU A 114 -2.58 -6.39 14.29
N PHE A 115 -3.27 -6.72 15.39
CA PHE A 115 -3.03 -6.11 16.68
C PHE A 115 -2.14 -6.98 17.57
N GLN A 116 -1.30 -6.32 18.36
CA GLN A 116 -0.36 -6.94 19.29
C GLN A 116 -0.55 -6.40 20.68
N LYS A 117 -0.61 -7.31 21.67
CA LYS A 117 -0.92 -7.00 23.06
C LYS A 117 0.06 -6.01 23.67
N LEU A 118 -0.44 -5.21 24.58
CA LEU A 118 0.41 -4.43 25.48
C LEU A 118 1.31 -5.40 26.27
N GLY A 119 2.61 -5.08 26.36
CA GLY A 119 3.63 -5.94 26.94
C GLY A 119 4.39 -6.81 25.93
N GLU A 120 3.97 -6.86 24.66
CA GLU A 120 4.78 -7.39 23.57
C GLU A 120 5.77 -6.32 23.06
N GLN A 121 6.77 -6.72 22.24
CA GLN A 121 7.83 -5.80 21.79
C GLN A 121 7.31 -4.62 20.97
N LYS A 122 6.25 -4.82 20.19
CA LYS A 122 5.66 -3.81 19.30
C LYS A 122 4.14 -3.76 19.46
N PRO A 123 3.62 -3.23 20.59
CA PRO A 123 2.19 -3.13 20.80
C PRO A 123 1.50 -2.36 19.67
N TYR A 124 0.34 -2.87 19.23
CA TYR A 124 -0.51 -2.22 18.25
C TYR A 124 -1.96 -2.50 18.65
N PHE A 125 -2.74 -1.44 18.93
CA PHE A 125 -4.05 -1.56 19.55
C PHE A 125 -4.96 -0.37 19.26
N ALA A 126 -6.26 -0.53 19.57
CA ALA A 126 -7.24 0.53 19.58
C ALA A 126 -7.86 0.68 20.98
N GLU A 127 -8.12 1.93 21.35
CA GLU A 127 -8.82 2.30 22.59
C GLU A 127 -9.93 3.31 22.31
N PHE A 128 -10.97 3.29 23.13
CA PHE A 128 -12.08 4.23 23.11
C PHE A 128 -12.33 4.72 24.53
N GLY A 129 -12.85 5.93 24.68
CA GLY A 129 -13.09 6.47 26.00
C GLY A 129 -13.75 7.83 25.99
N TRP A 130 -13.68 8.49 27.16
CA TRP A 130 -14.24 9.79 27.40
C TRP A 130 -13.21 10.71 28.05
N ILE A 131 -13.20 11.98 27.69
CA ILE A 131 -12.39 13.03 28.28
C ILE A 131 -13.33 14.05 28.92
N GLY A 132 -13.01 14.50 30.13
CA GLY A 132 -13.72 15.58 30.84
C GLY A 132 -12.77 16.73 31.17
N SER A 133 -13.27 17.96 31.21
CA SER A 133 -12.43 19.16 31.38
C SER A 133 -11.82 19.29 32.79
N ASP A 134 -12.41 18.72 33.84
CA ASP A 134 -11.96 18.88 35.23
C ASP A 134 -12.19 17.62 36.07
N MET A 135 -12.25 16.43 35.44
CA MET A 135 -12.54 15.17 36.11
C MET A 135 -11.36 14.23 36.09
N GLU A 136 -10.79 13.95 37.25
CA GLU A 136 -9.69 12.97 37.40
C GLU A 136 -10.18 11.51 37.42
N ASP A 137 -11.49 11.29 37.65
CA ASP A 137 -12.08 9.98 37.91
C ASP A 137 -12.86 9.37 36.72
N LEU A 138 -12.33 9.54 35.51
CA LEU A 138 -12.83 8.88 34.30
C LEU A 138 -12.11 7.54 34.04
N PRO A 139 -12.80 6.55 33.44
CA PRO A 139 -12.13 5.32 33.07
C PRO A 139 -10.98 5.58 32.09
N ASN A 140 -9.82 5.05 32.41
CA ASN A 140 -8.58 5.21 31.65
C ASN A 140 -8.03 3.85 31.20
N SER A 141 -6.86 3.86 30.60
CA SER A 141 -6.20 2.64 30.07
C SER A 141 -5.88 1.56 31.12
N SER A 142 -5.87 1.90 32.41
CA SER A 142 -5.64 0.98 33.52
C SER A 142 -6.91 0.55 34.25
N SER A 143 -8.04 1.23 34.02
CA SER A 143 -9.32 0.92 34.66
C SER A 143 -9.82 -0.46 34.28
N ILE A 144 -10.13 -1.30 35.27
CA ILE A 144 -10.62 -2.67 35.04
C ILE A 144 -12.14 -2.64 34.90
N TRP A 145 -12.60 -3.01 33.71
CA TRP A 145 -14.02 -3.12 33.39
C TRP A 145 -14.56 -4.48 33.81
N SER A 146 -15.83 -4.54 34.18
CA SER A 146 -16.54 -5.79 34.42
C SER A 146 -17.34 -6.22 33.21
N SER A 147 -17.42 -7.52 32.94
CA SER A 147 -18.23 -8.09 31.87
C SER A 147 -18.92 -9.38 32.34
N ASN A 148 -20.14 -9.60 31.86
CA ASN A 148 -20.89 -10.83 32.11
C ASN A 148 -20.66 -11.91 31.03
N ASN A 149 -20.05 -11.55 29.92
CA ASN A 149 -19.80 -12.42 28.77
C ASN A 149 -18.29 -12.63 28.57
N SER A 150 -17.92 -13.80 28.09
CA SER A 150 -16.51 -14.19 27.86
C SER A 150 -16.13 -14.27 26.39
N ILE A 151 -17.09 -14.21 25.45
CA ILE A 151 -16.87 -14.36 24.03
C ILE A 151 -17.71 -13.35 23.26
N LEU A 152 -17.06 -12.65 22.30
CA LEU A 152 -17.69 -11.77 21.31
C LEU A 152 -17.78 -12.52 19.98
N GLU A 153 -19.00 -12.73 19.50
CA GLU A 153 -19.30 -13.42 18.22
C GLU A 153 -20.30 -12.58 17.40
N PRO A 154 -20.38 -12.79 16.08
CA PRO A 154 -21.41 -12.14 15.25
C PRO A 154 -22.83 -12.42 15.78
N GLY A 155 -23.62 -11.35 15.91
CA GLY A 155 -24.97 -11.41 16.44
C GLY A 155 -25.09 -11.62 17.96
N LYS A 156 -23.95 -11.71 18.69
CA LYS A 156 -23.92 -11.83 20.16
C LYS A 156 -23.06 -10.72 20.77
N PRO A 157 -23.58 -9.49 20.88
CA PRO A 157 -22.83 -8.38 21.46
C PRO A 157 -22.52 -8.64 22.93
N ILE A 158 -21.41 -8.08 23.40
CA ILE A 158 -21.01 -8.09 24.81
C ILE A 158 -21.15 -6.71 25.41
N SER A 159 -21.39 -6.66 26.70
CA SER A 159 -21.46 -5.41 27.48
C SER A 159 -20.43 -5.44 28.59
N MET A 160 -19.66 -4.37 28.67
CA MET A 160 -18.74 -4.05 29.76
C MET A 160 -19.28 -2.85 30.55
N SER A 161 -18.98 -2.79 31.83
CA SER A 161 -19.37 -1.67 32.68
C SER A 161 -18.25 -1.26 33.62
N TYR A 162 -18.19 0.03 33.91
CA TYR A 162 -17.31 0.67 34.88
C TYR A 162 -18.09 1.75 35.62
N THR A 163 -17.92 1.85 36.93
CA THR A 163 -18.52 2.91 37.74
C THR A 163 -17.42 3.72 38.37
N SER A 164 -17.46 5.03 38.20
CA SER A 164 -16.50 5.96 38.78
C SER A 164 -16.88 6.32 40.23
N ASP A 165 -15.91 6.84 40.98
CA ASP A 165 -16.16 7.33 42.36
C ASP A 165 -17.03 8.59 42.35
N SER A 166 -17.17 9.29 41.21
CA SER A 166 -18.05 10.44 41.00
C SER A 166 -19.46 10.09 40.56
N ASP A 167 -19.95 8.88 40.83
CA ASP A 167 -21.31 8.41 40.49
C ASP A 167 -21.64 8.49 38.98
N LEU A 168 -20.63 8.33 38.12
CA LEU A 168 -20.84 8.13 36.68
C LEU A 168 -20.76 6.63 36.36
N GLU A 169 -21.77 6.12 35.68
CA GLU A 169 -21.80 4.73 35.21
C GLU A 169 -21.50 4.71 33.70
N PHE A 170 -20.42 4.02 33.32
CA PHE A 170 -20.00 3.83 31.94
C PHE A 170 -20.38 2.42 31.51
N LYS A 171 -21.04 2.30 30.37
CA LYS A 171 -21.40 1.03 29.77
C LYS A 171 -20.94 1.03 28.31
N ARG A 172 -20.08 0.09 27.96
CA ARG A 172 -19.58 -0.09 26.60
C ARG A 172 -20.08 -1.40 26.02
N ILE A 173 -20.74 -1.34 24.87
CA ILE A 173 -21.26 -2.50 24.15
C ILE A 173 -20.39 -2.68 22.90
N PHE A 174 -19.83 -3.88 22.75
CA PHE A 174 -19.14 -4.31 21.55
C PHE A 174 -20.02 -5.25 20.75
N ALA A 175 -20.21 -4.96 19.47
CA ALA A 175 -20.78 -5.87 18.49
C ALA A 175 -19.76 -6.05 17.35
N ILE A 176 -19.76 -7.21 16.70
CA ILE A 176 -18.86 -7.52 15.61
C ILE A 176 -19.63 -8.17 14.47
N ASP A 177 -19.25 -7.86 13.23
CA ASP A 177 -19.77 -8.53 12.05
C ASP A 177 -19.02 -9.85 11.75
N GLU A 178 -19.36 -10.51 10.65
CA GLU A 178 -18.65 -11.72 10.20
C GLU A 178 -17.26 -11.40 9.60
N ASN A 179 -17.01 -10.13 9.26
CA ASN A 179 -15.82 -9.65 8.60
C ASN A 179 -14.86 -8.97 9.58
N TYR A 180 -14.76 -7.63 9.53
CA TYR A 180 -13.70 -6.87 10.21
C TYR A 180 -14.22 -5.61 10.90
N LEU A 181 -15.54 -5.37 10.93
CA LEU A 181 -16.15 -4.18 11.52
C LEU A 181 -16.59 -4.47 12.95
N ILE A 182 -16.03 -3.74 13.90
CA ILE A 182 -16.42 -3.75 15.31
C ILE A 182 -17.20 -2.47 15.59
N THR A 183 -18.42 -2.58 16.07
CA THR A 183 -19.26 -1.47 16.54
C THR A 183 -19.04 -1.28 18.02
N ILE A 184 -18.76 -0.06 18.46
CA ILE A 184 -18.56 0.35 19.83
C ILE A 184 -19.67 1.33 20.19
N THR A 185 -20.58 0.94 21.08
CA THR A 185 -21.63 1.81 21.62
C THR A 185 -21.31 2.13 23.06
N ASP A 186 -20.98 3.39 23.32
CA ASP A 186 -20.68 3.90 24.65
C ASP A 186 -21.89 4.63 25.21
N ARG A 187 -22.31 4.24 26.41
CA ARG A 187 -23.39 4.88 27.17
C ARG A 187 -22.84 5.38 28.50
N VAL A 188 -23.11 6.63 28.81
CA VAL A 188 -22.77 7.24 30.11
C VAL A 188 -24.05 7.65 30.82
N ILE A 189 -24.18 7.23 32.05
CA ILE A 189 -25.33 7.57 32.95
C ILE A 189 -24.78 8.43 34.07
N ASN A 190 -25.29 9.66 34.20
CA ASN A 190 -24.92 10.57 35.25
C ASN A 190 -25.84 10.37 36.48
N LYS A 191 -25.32 9.69 37.50
CA LYS A 191 -26.02 9.50 38.79
C LYS A 191 -25.65 10.55 39.85
N SER A 192 -24.71 11.44 39.50
CA SER A 192 -24.28 12.54 40.39
C SER A 192 -25.32 13.66 40.47
N SER A 193 -25.09 14.60 41.38
CA SER A 193 -25.93 15.80 41.53
C SER A 193 -25.63 16.91 40.55
N ASP A 194 -24.50 16.83 39.86
CA ASP A 194 -23.95 17.91 39.02
C ASP A 194 -24.02 17.56 37.53
N GLU A 195 -24.15 18.58 36.69
CA GLU A 195 -24.06 18.43 35.24
C GLU A 195 -22.61 18.18 34.85
N VAL A 196 -22.37 17.21 33.97
CA VAL A 196 -21.04 16.87 33.50
C VAL A 196 -20.95 17.05 32.00
N THR A 197 -19.77 17.56 31.52
CA THR A 197 -19.48 17.70 30.11
C THR A 197 -18.34 16.75 29.73
N LEU A 198 -18.63 15.83 28.83
CA LEU A 198 -17.69 14.81 28.36
C LEU A 198 -17.51 14.85 26.84
N TYR A 199 -16.34 14.41 26.37
CA TYR A 199 -15.98 14.31 24.96
C TYR A 199 -15.62 12.86 24.67
N PRO A 200 -16.33 12.18 23.75
CA PRO A 200 -15.93 10.83 23.33
C PRO A 200 -14.66 10.91 22.50
N TYR A 201 -13.81 9.90 22.62
CA TYR A 201 -12.61 9.76 21.79
C TYR A 201 -12.36 8.31 21.39
N GLY A 202 -11.56 8.14 20.35
CA GLY A 202 -10.95 6.88 19.98
C GLY A 202 -9.54 7.09 19.49
N LEU A 203 -8.67 6.12 19.73
CA LEU A 203 -7.30 6.13 19.23
C LEU A 203 -6.90 4.75 18.69
N VAL A 204 -6.04 4.77 17.69
CA VAL A 204 -5.27 3.61 17.26
C VAL A 204 -3.79 3.96 17.37
N ARG A 205 -3.02 3.11 18.07
CA ARG A 205 -1.61 3.37 18.38
C ARG A 205 -0.74 2.17 18.01
N ARG A 206 0.35 2.45 17.31
CA ARG A 206 1.35 1.48 16.90
C ARG A 206 2.71 1.86 17.46
N THR A 207 3.42 0.88 18.05
CA THR A 207 4.77 1.05 18.57
C THR A 207 5.78 0.38 17.65
N GLY A 208 6.81 1.11 17.27
CA GLY A 208 7.86 0.66 16.35
C GLY A 208 7.40 0.57 14.89
N LEU A 209 8.32 0.84 13.99
CA LEU A 209 8.05 0.78 12.55
C LEU A 209 7.75 -0.65 12.09
N PRO A 210 6.76 -0.86 11.22
CA PRO A 210 6.57 -2.12 10.53
C PRO A 210 7.73 -2.37 9.56
N LYS A 211 7.85 -3.60 9.09
CA LYS A 211 8.66 -3.86 7.89
C LYS A 211 7.86 -3.37 6.69
N VAL A 212 8.20 -2.19 6.19
CA VAL A 212 7.61 -1.65 4.96
C VAL A 212 8.37 -2.21 3.75
N ASP A 213 7.66 -2.45 2.65
CA ASP A 213 8.29 -2.91 1.40
C ASP A 213 9.18 -1.83 0.75
N GLY A 214 9.22 -0.61 1.33
CA GLY A 214 10.12 0.49 0.95
C GLY A 214 9.98 1.01 -0.47
N LEU A 215 8.86 0.75 -1.12
CA LEU A 215 8.60 1.25 -2.47
C LEU A 215 7.83 2.57 -2.40
N PHE A 216 8.44 3.66 -2.85
CA PHE A 216 7.91 5.04 -2.92
C PHE A 216 6.55 5.24 -3.61
N ILE A 217 5.90 4.17 -4.01
CA ILE A 217 4.67 4.16 -4.79
C ILE A 217 3.44 3.71 -4.01
N LEU A 218 3.62 3.29 -2.77
CA LEU A 218 2.57 2.83 -1.88
C LEU A 218 2.68 3.57 -0.56
N HIS A 219 1.58 4.19 -0.13
CA HIS A 219 1.51 4.73 1.22
C HIS A 219 1.27 3.63 2.24
N GLU A 220 2.15 3.54 3.24
CA GLU A 220 2.02 2.72 4.45
C GLU A 220 2.29 3.62 5.64
N GLY A 221 1.28 3.90 6.46
CA GLY A 221 1.39 4.85 7.56
C GLY A 221 0.05 5.39 8.05
N PRO A 222 0.09 6.47 8.82
CA PRO A 222 -1.09 7.22 9.23
C PRO A 222 -1.89 7.71 8.01
N ILE A 223 -3.21 7.49 8.04
CA ILE A 223 -4.14 7.81 6.96
C ILE A 223 -5.47 8.29 7.49
N ALA A 224 -6.11 9.24 6.82
CA ALA A 224 -7.45 9.71 7.16
C ALA A 224 -8.20 10.22 5.93
N VAL A 225 -9.52 10.23 6.01
CA VAL A 225 -10.37 11.04 5.13
C VAL A 225 -11.15 12.00 6.01
N ILE A 226 -10.90 13.29 5.83
CA ILE A 226 -11.45 14.38 6.65
C ILE A 226 -11.85 15.50 5.69
N ASP A 227 -13.05 16.04 5.85
CA ASP A 227 -13.60 17.07 4.95
C ASP A 227 -13.52 16.66 3.46
N GLU A 228 -13.87 15.39 3.19
CA GLU A 228 -13.83 14.76 1.87
C GLU A 228 -12.43 14.65 1.24
N GLN A 229 -11.37 14.99 1.96
CA GLN A 229 -9.98 14.94 1.50
C GLN A 229 -9.22 13.79 2.12
N LEU A 230 -8.50 13.05 1.27
CA LEU A 230 -7.52 12.06 1.72
C LEU A 230 -6.30 12.77 2.31
N ARG A 231 -5.89 12.32 3.49
CA ARG A 231 -4.66 12.72 4.19
C ARG A 231 -3.81 11.47 4.38
N GLU A 232 -2.63 11.51 3.85
CA GLU A 232 -1.60 10.48 3.98
C GLU A 232 -0.37 11.15 4.59
N VAL A 233 0.13 10.61 5.70
CA VAL A 233 1.29 11.14 6.42
C VAL A 233 2.32 10.03 6.56
N ASP A 234 3.54 10.27 6.11
CA ASP A 234 4.60 9.30 6.25
C ASP A 234 5.09 9.22 7.70
N TYR A 235 5.57 8.05 8.11
CA TYR A 235 6.07 7.84 9.48
C TYR A 235 7.20 8.80 9.81
N ASP A 236 8.12 9.03 8.86
CA ASP A 236 9.28 9.90 9.03
C ASP A 236 8.87 11.37 9.12
N ASP A 237 7.88 11.82 8.32
CA ASP A 237 7.38 13.18 8.37
C ASP A 237 6.77 13.49 9.74
N LEU A 238 5.98 12.57 10.29
CA LEU A 238 5.38 12.74 11.61
C LEU A 238 6.42 12.69 12.73
N GLU A 239 7.52 11.95 12.55
CA GLU A 239 8.66 11.95 13.49
C GLU A 239 9.42 13.27 13.48
N ASP A 240 9.62 13.87 12.30
CA ASP A 240 10.38 15.09 12.11
C ASP A 240 9.58 16.36 12.44
N ASP A 241 8.31 16.43 11.99
CA ASP A 241 7.45 17.61 12.08
C ASP A 241 6.61 17.65 13.37
N GLY A 242 6.39 16.51 14.03
CA GLY A 242 5.59 16.38 15.24
C GLY A 242 4.10 16.17 14.97
N ASP A 243 3.26 16.46 15.99
CA ASP A 243 1.82 16.21 15.93
C ASP A 243 1.11 17.06 14.87
N GLU A 244 0.28 16.43 14.03
CA GLU A 244 -0.62 17.10 13.09
C GLU A 244 -2.06 17.05 13.63
N ILE A 245 -2.63 18.21 14.01
CA ILE A 245 -4.01 18.33 14.49
C ILE A 245 -4.87 18.89 13.36
N ILE A 246 -5.94 18.18 13.03
CA ILE A 246 -6.86 18.51 11.94
C ILE A 246 -8.25 18.70 12.53
N SER A 247 -8.72 19.94 12.59
CA SER A 247 -10.09 20.23 13.01
C SER A 247 -11.04 20.13 11.81
N SER A 248 -12.06 19.31 11.92
CA SER A 248 -13.10 19.19 10.90
C SER A 248 -14.27 20.09 11.22
N GLU A 249 -14.70 20.90 10.26
CA GLU A 249 -15.95 21.66 10.32
C GLU A 249 -17.14 20.87 9.79
N MET A 250 -16.87 19.80 9.01
CA MET A 250 -17.86 18.92 8.44
C MET A 250 -18.14 17.73 9.38
N GLN A 251 -19.26 17.07 9.14
CA GLN A 251 -19.63 15.84 9.86
C GLN A 251 -18.95 14.64 9.20
N GLY A 252 -18.61 13.64 10.02
CA GLY A 252 -18.06 12.38 9.55
C GLY A 252 -16.54 12.41 9.36
N GLY A 253 -16.04 11.46 8.56
CA GLY A 253 -14.63 11.18 8.38
C GLY A 253 -14.16 9.94 9.11
N TRP A 254 -12.90 9.55 8.86
CA TRP A 254 -12.26 8.42 9.52
C TRP A 254 -10.74 8.63 9.56
N ILE A 255 -10.08 7.98 10.52
CA ILE A 255 -8.64 8.06 10.73
C ILE A 255 -8.09 6.69 11.11
N GLY A 256 -6.86 6.38 10.71
CA GLY A 256 -6.26 5.09 11.02
C GLY A 256 -4.80 4.97 10.66
N ILE A 257 -4.32 3.74 10.65
CA ILE A 257 -2.98 3.34 10.20
C ILE A 257 -3.15 2.23 9.16
N THR A 258 -2.55 2.43 7.99
CA THR A 258 -2.62 1.51 6.87
C THR A 258 -1.28 0.85 6.60
N ASP A 259 -1.30 -0.45 6.35
CA ASP A 259 -0.23 -1.22 5.72
C ASP A 259 -0.64 -1.58 4.28
N LYS A 260 0.23 -2.20 3.50
CA LYS A 260 -0.05 -2.62 2.12
C LYS A 260 -1.40 -3.32 1.95
N TYR A 261 -1.72 -4.27 2.81
CA TYR A 261 -2.92 -5.11 2.72
C TYR A 261 -3.88 -4.98 3.91
N TRP A 262 -3.47 -4.31 4.98
CA TRP A 262 -4.18 -4.26 6.26
C TRP A 262 -4.52 -2.84 6.64
N LEU A 263 -5.62 -2.67 7.35
CA LEU A 263 -6.08 -1.39 7.85
C LEU A 263 -6.59 -1.54 9.28
N ALA A 264 -6.20 -0.60 10.13
CA ALA A 264 -6.88 -0.33 11.39
C ALA A 264 -7.40 1.10 11.34
N ALA A 265 -8.70 1.28 11.22
CA ALA A 265 -9.32 2.59 11.06
C ALA A 265 -10.43 2.80 12.10
N LEU A 266 -10.43 3.98 12.69
CA LEU A 266 -11.44 4.48 13.60
C LEU A 266 -12.43 5.34 12.81
N ILE A 267 -13.71 5.10 13.01
CA ILE A 267 -14.78 5.79 12.32
C ILE A 267 -15.73 6.32 13.41
N PRO A 268 -15.67 7.64 13.73
CA PRO A 268 -16.61 8.24 14.70
C PRO A 268 -18.04 8.26 14.15
N ASP A 269 -18.99 8.69 14.95
CA ASP A 269 -20.37 8.93 14.47
C ASP A 269 -20.34 9.91 13.30
N GLN A 270 -20.81 9.47 12.14
CA GLN A 270 -20.78 10.24 10.90
C GLN A 270 -21.74 11.45 10.91
N LYS A 271 -22.57 11.57 11.94
CA LYS A 271 -23.47 12.71 12.15
C LYS A 271 -22.87 13.79 13.05
N ASP A 272 -21.81 13.46 13.78
CA ASP A 272 -21.13 14.39 14.66
C ASP A 272 -19.90 15.04 13.99
N LYS A 273 -19.54 16.25 14.45
CA LYS A 273 -18.26 16.87 14.14
C LYS A 273 -17.18 16.29 15.04
N SER A 274 -16.01 16.03 14.46
CA SER A 274 -14.87 15.49 15.18
C SER A 274 -13.60 16.24 14.86
N GLU A 275 -12.72 16.35 15.83
CA GLU A 275 -11.32 16.76 15.65
C GLU A 275 -10.49 15.49 15.49
N PHE A 276 -9.60 15.49 14.50
CA PHE A 276 -8.71 14.38 14.22
C PHE A 276 -7.27 14.81 14.43
N ALA A 277 -6.41 13.88 14.84
CA ALA A 277 -5.00 14.15 14.99
C ALA A 277 -4.14 12.93 14.66
N PHE A 278 -3.01 13.18 14.01
CA PHE A 278 -1.87 12.27 13.98
C PHE A 278 -0.86 12.71 15.02
N ARG A 279 -0.35 11.77 15.81
CA ARG A 279 0.60 12.07 16.89
C ARG A 279 1.79 11.13 16.84
N TYR A 280 2.94 11.69 17.19
CA TYR A 280 4.16 10.94 17.40
C TYR A 280 4.71 11.12 18.81
N SER A 281 5.22 10.06 19.39
CA SER A 281 5.91 10.09 20.66
C SER A 281 7.19 9.27 20.59
N LYS A 282 8.31 9.87 20.97
CA LYS A 282 9.65 9.25 20.97
C LYS A 282 9.83 8.19 22.08
N LYS A 283 8.78 7.84 22.81
CA LYS A 283 8.85 6.81 23.86
C LYS A 283 9.09 5.43 23.24
N SER A 284 9.93 4.63 23.90
CA SER A 284 10.30 3.28 23.40
C SER A 284 10.90 3.32 22.00
N SER A 285 10.42 2.49 21.07
CA SER A 285 10.88 2.41 19.68
C SER A 285 10.12 3.38 18.75
N GLY A 286 9.59 4.51 19.26
CA GLY A 286 8.66 5.38 18.55
C GLY A 286 7.22 4.88 18.62
N GLN A 287 6.28 5.80 18.80
CA GLN A 287 4.84 5.50 18.84
C GLN A 287 4.11 6.45 17.91
N TRP A 288 3.38 5.90 16.96
CA TRP A 288 2.52 6.61 16.03
C TRP A 288 1.07 6.35 16.38
N GLN A 289 0.26 7.41 16.39
CA GLN A 289 -1.14 7.36 16.77
C GLN A 289 -1.99 8.15 15.80
N GLY A 290 -3.12 7.58 15.38
CA GLY A 290 -4.25 8.32 14.84
C GLY A 290 -5.35 8.36 15.89
N ASP A 291 -5.90 9.54 16.17
CA ASP A 291 -7.00 9.69 17.12
C ASP A 291 -8.07 10.68 16.63
N TRP A 292 -9.27 10.53 17.21
CA TRP A 292 -10.34 11.47 17.01
C TRP A 292 -10.96 11.83 18.36
N ARG A 293 -11.47 13.07 18.47
CA ARG A 293 -12.26 13.58 19.58
C ARG A 293 -13.59 14.15 19.07
N GLY A 294 -14.70 13.65 19.56
CA GLY A 294 -16.02 14.12 19.19
C GLY A 294 -16.41 15.42 19.89
N SER A 295 -17.56 15.98 19.51
CA SER A 295 -18.13 17.17 20.12
C SER A 295 -18.50 16.93 21.59
N SER A 296 -18.56 18.04 22.37
CA SER A 296 -18.97 18.00 23.78
C SER A 296 -20.37 17.43 23.95
N LYS A 297 -20.52 16.59 24.97
CA LYS A 297 -21.80 16.00 25.39
C LYS A 297 -22.09 16.44 26.83
N VAL A 298 -23.14 17.20 27.00
CA VAL A 298 -23.59 17.67 28.30
C VAL A 298 -24.61 16.68 28.87
N ILE A 299 -24.35 16.17 30.06
CA ILE A 299 -25.18 15.12 30.71
C ILE A 299 -25.70 15.66 32.03
N SER A 300 -26.97 16.01 32.08
CA SER A 300 -27.61 16.51 33.30
C SER A 300 -27.77 15.39 34.36
N PRO A 301 -27.89 15.74 35.66
CA PRO A 301 -28.16 14.77 36.72
C PRO A 301 -29.35 13.83 36.39
N GLY A 302 -29.15 12.53 36.58
CA GLY A 302 -30.13 11.50 36.28
C GLY A 302 -30.38 11.19 34.79
N SER A 303 -29.61 11.83 33.89
CA SER A 303 -29.75 11.60 32.46
C SER A 303 -28.67 10.65 31.95
N GLU A 304 -28.88 10.13 30.74
CA GLU A 304 -27.92 9.29 30.03
C GLU A 304 -27.67 9.82 28.62
N ILE A 305 -26.48 9.50 28.07
CA ILE A 305 -26.15 9.74 26.69
C ILE A 305 -25.54 8.50 26.07
N GLU A 306 -25.77 8.30 24.78
CA GLU A 306 -25.22 7.21 24.00
C GLU A 306 -24.50 7.75 22.76
N THR A 307 -23.33 7.20 22.44
CA THR A 307 -22.58 7.48 21.23
C THR A 307 -22.15 6.18 20.59
N THR A 308 -22.10 6.15 19.25
CA THR A 308 -21.64 4.97 18.51
C THR A 308 -20.44 5.35 17.65
N SER A 309 -19.42 4.54 17.69
CA SER A 309 -18.24 4.62 16.84
C SER A 309 -17.88 3.22 16.34
N TYR A 310 -16.96 3.16 15.38
CA TYR A 310 -16.60 1.88 14.77
C TYR A 310 -15.08 1.76 14.66
N LEU A 311 -14.62 0.50 14.70
CA LEU A 311 -13.26 0.10 14.38
C LEU A 311 -13.30 -0.89 13.22
N TYR A 312 -12.69 -0.53 12.11
CA TYR A 312 -12.34 -1.50 11.07
C TYR A 312 -10.93 -2.02 11.35
N ALA A 313 -10.76 -3.32 11.53
CA ALA A 313 -9.47 -3.94 11.82
C ALA A 313 -9.29 -5.20 10.97
N GLY A 314 -8.77 -5.06 9.75
CA GLY A 314 -8.73 -6.18 8.83
C GLY A 314 -8.09 -5.96 7.47
N ALA A 315 -8.45 -6.82 6.54
CA ALA A 315 -7.95 -6.83 5.18
C ALA A 315 -8.61 -5.76 4.31
N LYS A 316 -7.84 -5.05 3.48
CA LYS A 316 -8.33 -4.03 2.56
C LYS A 316 -8.93 -4.66 1.29
N THR A 317 -10.04 -5.38 1.45
CA THR A 317 -10.81 -5.91 0.32
C THR A 317 -11.78 -4.86 -0.15
N LEU A 318 -11.72 -4.45 -1.43
CA LEU A 318 -12.51 -3.33 -1.94
C LEU A 318 -14.02 -3.50 -1.68
N ALA A 319 -14.56 -4.71 -1.89
CA ALA A 319 -15.98 -4.96 -1.66
C ALA A 319 -16.38 -4.72 -0.19
N LEU A 320 -15.53 -5.09 0.79
CA LEU A 320 -15.81 -4.87 2.20
C LEU A 320 -15.69 -3.39 2.59
N LEU A 321 -14.77 -2.66 1.99
CA LEU A 321 -14.64 -1.22 2.22
C LEU A 321 -15.83 -0.45 1.64
N ASP A 322 -16.32 -0.83 0.45
CA ASP A 322 -17.54 -0.28 -0.14
C ASP A 322 -18.78 -0.61 0.73
N ASP A 323 -18.88 -1.85 1.26
CA ASP A 323 -19.98 -2.26 2.16
C ASP A 323 -19.98 -1.44 3.48
N VAL A 324 -18.80 -1.14 4.04
CA VAL A 324 -18.66 -0.26 5.21
C VAL A 324 -19.10 1.17 4.88
N GLU A 325 -18.64 1.72 3.73
CA GLU A 325 -19.08 3.05 3.28
C GLU A 325 -20.61 3.13 3.15
N GLU A 326 -21.25 2.12 2.56
CA GLU A 326 -22.69 2.09 2.35
C GLU A 326 -23.46 1.88 3.67
N SER A 327 -22.98 1.00 4.57
CA SER A 327 -23.73 0.61 5.78
C SER A 327 -23.69 1.64 6.90
N ILE A 328 -22.55 2.32 7.09
CA ILE A 328 -22.34 3.27 8.19
C ILE A 328 -22.06 4.70 7.74
N GLY A 329 -21.99 4.94 6.42
CA GLY A 329 -21.74 6.26 5.84
C GLY A 329 -20.30 6.75 5.94
N ALA A 330 -19.33 5.85 6.13
CA ALA A 330 -17.90 6.19 6.17
C ALA A 330 -17.44 6.69 4.80
N TYR A 331 -17.51 7.99 4.59
CA TYR A 331 -17.28 8.62 3.29
C TYR A 331 -15.93 8.26 2.68
N ARG A 332 -15.95 7.77 1.42
CA ARG A 332 -14.77 7.36 0.66
C ARG A 332 -13.84 6.41 1.42
N PHE A 333 -14.43 5.43 2.10
CA PHE A 333 -13.64 4.43 2.83
C PHE A 333 -12.80 3.54 1.89
N ASP A 334 -13.16 3.47 0.61
CA ASP A 334 -12.38 2.85 -0.46
C ASP A 334 -10.98 3.43 -0.63
N LEU A 335 -10.76 4.71 -0.26
CA LEU A 335 -9.45 5.37 -0.32
C LEU A 335 -8.42 4.80 0.66
N ALA A 336 -8.81 3.93 1.59
CA ALA A 336 -7.86 3.10 2.34
C ALA A 336 -7.00 2.20 1.44
N ILE A 337 -7.48 1.92 0.21
CA ILE A 337 -6.67 1.34 -0.86
C ILE A 337 -6.05 2.48 -1.66
N ASP A 338 -4.73 2.50 -1.73
CA ASP A 338 -3.99 3.50 -2.51
C ASP A 338 -4.12 3.24 -4.02
N PHE A 339 -5.17 3.80 -4.63
CA PHE A 339 -5.40 3.71 -6.08
C PHE A 339 -4.46 4.57 -6.92
N GLY A 340 -3.72 5.50 -6.31
CA GLY A 340 -2.81 6.42 -6.97
C GLY A 340 -3.51 7.48 -7.84
N TRP A 341 -2.71 8.22 -8.62
CA TRP A 341 -3.17 9.38 -9.39
C TRP A 341 -4.21 9.07 -10.47
N PHE A 342 -4.24 7.82 -10.98
CA PHE A 342 -5.18 7.40 -12.02
C PHE A 342 -6.41 6.67 -11.45
N TYR A 343 -6.92 7.13 -10.30
CA TYR A 343 -8.09 6.56 -9.62
C TYR A 343 -9.24 6.19 -10.58
N PHE A 344 -9.57 7.07 -11.53
CA PHE A 344 -10.62 6.87 -12.52
C PHE A 344 -10.40 5.69 -13.48
N LEU A 345 -9.16 5.20 -13.62
CA LEU A 345 -8.81 3.97 -14.33
C LEU A 345 -8.57 2.80 -13.37
N THR A 346 -7.91 3.07 -12.26
CA THR A 346 -7.47 2.05 -11.31
C THR A 346 -8.66 1.34 -10.66
N LYS A 347 -9.65 2.09 -10.17
CA LYS A 347 -10.86 1.52 -9.53
C LYS A 347 -11.68 0.65 -10.51
N PRO A 348 -12.04 1.07 -11.75
CA PRO A 348 -12.67 0.20 -12.74
C PRO A 348 -11.85 -1.04 -13.11
N PHE A 349 -10.53 -0.93 -13.19
CA PHE A 349 -9.67 -2.09 -13.47
C PHE A 349 -9.72 -3.10 -12.32
N PHE A 350 -9.74 -2.62 -11.09
CA PHE A 350 -9.86 -3.46 -9.90
C PHE A 350 -11.15 -4.29 -9.93
N TYR A 351 -12.31 -3.63 -10.14
CA TYR A 351 -13.59 -4.35 -10.25
C TYR A 351 -13.61 -5.34 -11.42
N THR A 352 -13.05 -4.95 -12.56
CA THR A 352 -12.99 -5.82 -13.75
C THR A 352 -12.10 -7.04 -13.48
N LEU A 353 -10.96 -6.86 -12.82
CA LEU A 353 -10.07 -7.96 -12.43
C LEU A 353 -10.76 -8.92 -11.47
N ASN A 354 -11.42 -8.40 -10.43
CA ASN A 354 -12.14 -9.23 -9.47
C ASN A 354 -13.28 -10.00 -10.12
N TRP A 355 -14.04 -9.35 -10.99
CA TRP A 355 -15.10 -10.02 -11.75
C TRP A 355 -14.54 -11.13 -12.65
N LEU A 356 -13.49 -10.83 -13.43
CA LEU A 356 -12.82 -11.81 -14.27
C LEU A 356 -12.21 -12.96 -13.47
N SER A 357 -11.59 -12.66 -12.32
CA SER A 357 -11.00 -13.67 -11.44
C SER A 357 -12.05 -14.66 -10.91
N LYS A 358 -13.19 -14.13 -10.45
CA LYS A 358 -14.33 -14.97 -10.00
C LYS A 358 -14.89 -15.83 -11.15
N TYR A 359 -14.97 -15.29 -12.36
CA TYR A 359 -15.52 -16.01 -13.52
C TYR A 359 -14.54 -17.05 -14.09
N LEU A 360 -13.24 -16.72 -14.18
CA LEU A 360 -12.21 -17.58 -14.76
C LEU A 360 -11.57 -18.52 -13.73
N GLY A 361 -11.80 -18.33 -12.44
CA GLY A 361 -11.23 -19.14 -11.35
C GLY A 361 -9.71 -18.99 -11.19
N ASN A 362 -9.07 -18.01 -11.87
CA ASN A 362 -7.63 -17.80 -11.80
C ASN A 362 -7.30 -16.32 -12.03
N PHE A 363 -6.58 -15.72 -11.08
CA PHE A 363 -6.26 -14.28 -11.13
C PHE A 363 -5.29 -13.93 -12.28
N GLY A 364 -4.36 -14.81 -12.62
CA GLY A 364 -3.47 -14.61 -13.77
C GLY A 364 -4.21 -14.61 -15.11
N LEU A 365 -5.24 -15.46 -15.26
CA LEU A 365 -6.13 -15.40 -16.42
C LEU A 365 -6.97 -14.12 -16.43
N ALA A 366 -7.36 -13.60 -15.27
CA ALA A 366 -8.05 -12.33 -15.17
C ALA A 366 -7.16 -11.16 -15.66
N ILE A 367 -5.87 -11.15 -15.32
CA ILE A 367 -4.88 -10.19 -15.83
C ILE A 367 -4.81 -10.25 -17.37
N ILE A 368 -4.73 -11.44 -17.93
CA ILE A 368 -4.71 -11.66 -19.39
C ILE A 368 -6.02 -11.17 -20.02
N GLY A 369 -7.16 -11.51 -19.43
CA GLY A 369 -8.48 -11.10 -19.88
C GLY A 369 -8.64 -9.57 -19.89
N LEU A 370 -8.26 -8.89 -18.81
CA LEU A 370 -8.27 -7.44 -18.73
C LEU A 370 -7.34 -6.82 -19.79
N THR A 371 -6.15 -7.40 -19.99
CA THR A 371 -5.22 -6.93 -21.03
C THR A 371 -5.86 -7.00 -22.42
N ILE A 372 -6.58 -8.07 -22.73
CA ILE A 372 -7.30 -8.24 -24.00
C ILE A 372 -8.41 -7.18 -24.12
N ILE A 373 -9.20 -6.97 -23.06
CA ILE A 373 -10.28 -5.95 -23.05
C ILE A 373 -9.70 -4.56 -23.34
N ILE A 374 -8.62 -4.17 -22.65
CA ILE A 374 -7.95 -2.89 -22.86
C ILE A 374 -7.45 -2.77 -24.32
N LYS A 375 -6.83 -3.83 -24.86
CA LYS A 375 -6.35 -3.85 -26.26
C LYS A 375 -7.48 -3.72 -27.27
N LEU A 376 -8.62 -4.33 -27.00
CA LEU A 376 -9.81 -4.21 -27.87
C LEU A 376 -10.40 -2.79 -27.80
N LEU A 377 -10.47 -2.20 -26.63
CA LEU A 377 -10.97 -0.83 -26.45
C LEU A 377 -10.10 0.19 -27.21
N PHE A 378 -8.79 0.07 -27.14
CA PHE A 378 -7.84 0.94 -27.82
C PHE A 378 -7.47 0.48 -29.25
N PHE A 379 -8.09 -0.57 -29.75
CA PHE A 379 -7.79 -1.12 -31.08
C PHE A 379 -7.92 -0.08 -32.23
N PRO A 380 -8.99 0.75 -32.33
CA PRO A 380 -9.12 1.72 -33.41
C PRO A 380 -7.98 2.72 -33.44
N LEU A 381 -7.55 3.18 -32.26
CA LEU A 381 -6.49 4.17 -32.11
C LEU A 381 -5.11 3.56 -32.43
N ALA A 382 -4.85 2.36 -31.91
CA ALA A 382 -3.63 1.61 -32.21
C ALA A 382 -3.51 1.28 -33.71
N ASN A 383 -4.63 0.94 -34.37
CA ASN A 383 -4.67 0.66 -35.80
C ASN A 383 -4.21 1.88 -36.64
N GLY A 384 -4.72 3.09 -36.33
CA GLY A 384 -4.27 4.33 -36.96
C GLY A 384 -2.76 4.57 -36.81
N SER A 385 -2.25 4.37 -35.61
CA SER A 385 -0.84 4.52 -35.28
C SER A 385 0.05 3.50 -36.02
N TYR A 386 -0.29 2.22 -35.95
CA TYR A 386 0.51 1.17 -36.62
C TYR A 386 0.51 1.32 -38.15
N ARG A 387 -0.58 1.79 -38.76
CA ARG A 387 -0.59 2.14 -40.19
C ARG A 387 0.36 3.29 -40.50
N SER A 388 0.43 4.32 -39.65
CA SER A 388 1.39 5.42 -39.80
C SER A 388 2.83 4.92 -39.64
N MET A 389 3.08 4.06 -38.64
CA MET A 389 4.39 3.43 -38.43
C MET A 389 4.83 2.57 -39.62
N ALA A 390 3.91 1.81 -40.22
CA ALA A 390 4.20 1.01 -41.42
C ALA A 390 4.60 1.90 -42.61
N LYS A 391 3.91 3.02 -42.83
CA LYS A 391 4.29 4.01 -43.84
C LYS A 391 5.66 4.62 -43.54
N MET A 392 5.92 4.99 -42.29
CA MET A 392 7.21 5.57 -41.87
C MET A 392 8.37 4.58 -42.08
N ARG A 393 8.14 3.28 -41.78
CA ARG A 393 9.14 2.23 -42.06
C ARG A 393 9.45 2.10 -43.55
N ALA A 394 8.46 2.26 -44.42
CA ALA A 394 8.65 2.24 -45.88
C ALA A 394 9.46 3.45 -46.39
N LEU A 395 9.49 4.55 -45.64
CA LEU A 395 10.28 5.76 -45.98
C LEU A 395 11.71 5.70 -45.44
N GLN A 396 12.10 4.69 -44.69
CA GLN A 396 13.46 4.55 -44.12
C GLN A 396 14.60 4.66 -45.15
N PRO A 397 14.53 4.04 -46.36
CA PRO A 397 15.57 4.19 -47.37
C PRO A 397 15.74 5.65 -47.79
N LYS A 398 14.64 6.39 -48.04
CA LYS A 398 14.66 7.81 -48.38
C LYS A 398 15.25 8.69 -47.26
N LEU A 399 14.94 8.33 -46.00
CA LEU A 399 15.53 9.01 -44.84
C LEU A 399 17.04 8.79 -44.74
N THR A 400 17.53 7.62 -45.07
CA THR A 400 18.99 7.33 -45.13
C THR A 400 19.68 8.14 -46.21
N GLU A 401 19.07 8.22 -47.39
CA GLU A 401 19.58 9.04 -48.49
C GLU A 401 19.65 10.54 -48.15
N LEU A 402 18.59 11.08 -47.50
CA LEU A 402 18.57 12.46 -47.02
C LEU A 402 19.68 12.72 -45.98
N ARG A 403 19.96 11.79 -45.09
CA ARG A 403 21.05 11.91 -44.11
C ARG A 403 22.43 11.96 -44.77
N GLU A 404 22.63 11.13 -45.75
CA GLU A 404 23.89 11.14 -46.51
C GLU A 404 24.06 12.45 -47.29
N ARG A 405 22.97 12.95 -47.90
CA ARG A 405 22.96 14.19 -48.69
C ARG A 405 23.23 15.44 -47.84
N TYR A 406 22.67 15.51 -46.65
CA TYR A 406 22.81 16.67 -45.75
C TYR A 406 23.77 16.39 -44.58
N LYS A 407 24.76 15.51 -44.76
CA LYS A 407 25.75 15.18 -43.75
C LYS A 407 26.53 16.43 -43.33
N GLY A 408 26.38 16.82 -42.04
CA GLY A 408 27.02 18.01 -41.47
C GLY A 408 26.12 19.23 -41.34
N ASP A 409 24.96 19.28 -42.00
CA ASP A 409 23.97 20.36 -41.85
C ASP A 409 22.66 19.81 -41.21
N GLN A 410 22.58 19.87 -39.89
CA GLN A 410 21.45 19.36 -39.15
C GLN A 410 20.17 20.16 -39.40
N GLN A 411 20.27 21.47 -39.66
CA GLN A 411 19.10 22.31 -39.91
C GLN A 411 18.49 22.00 -41.27
N ALA A 412 19.30 21.90 -42.31
CA ALA A 412 18.84 21.52 -43.65
C ALA A 412 18.29 20.09 -43.66
N LEU A 413 18.89 19.14 -42.93
CA LEU A 413 18.39 17.78 -42.76
C LEU A 413 17.00 17.76 -42.14
N ASN A 414 16.81 18.47 -41.01
CA ASN A 414 15.50 18.54 -40.33
C ASN A 414 14.41 19.14 -41.20
N LYS A 415 14.74 20.20 -41.97
CA LYS A 415 13.82 20.83 -42.93
C LYS A 415 13.43 19.85 -44.04
N ALA A 416 14.40 19.19 -44.65
CA ALA A 416 14.15 18.21 -45.72
C ALA A 416 13.35 17.00 -45.24
N MET A 417 13.60 16.51 -44.01
CA MET A 417 12.79 15.45 -43.38
C MET A 417 11.33 15.88 -43.15
N MET A 418 11.13 17.10 -42.67
CA MET A 418 9.76 17.62 -42.44
C MET A 418 8.99 17.82 -43.75
N GLU A 419 9.65 18.30 -44.80
CA GLU A 419 9.08 18.42 -46.14
C GLU A 419 8.73 17.06 -46.74
N MET A 420 9.61 16.07 -46.60
CA MET A 420 9.33 14.70 -47.02
C MET A 420 8.12 14.11 -46.26
N TYR A 421 8.02 14.27 -44.94
CA TYR A 421 6.86 13.79 -44.18
C TYR A 421 5.54 14.45 -44.61
N LYS A 422 5.58 15.76 -44.91
CA LYS A 422 4.39 16.49 -45.46
C LYS A 422 4.01 15.95 -46.83
N THR A 423 4.97 15.76 -47.73
CA THR A 423 4.74 15.27 -49.12
C THR A 423 4.17 13.85 -49.11
N GLU A 424 4.69 12.97 -48.27
CA GLU A 424 4.24 11.58 -48.14
C GLU A 424 2.99 11.43 -47.23
N LYS A 425 2.47 12.53 -46.68
CA LYS A 425 1.30 12.58 -45.77
C LYS A 425 1.42 11.62 -44.60
N VAL A 426 2.61 11.58 -43.97
CA VAL A 426 2.93 10.75 -42.80
C VAL A 426 3.19 11.66 -41.61
N ASN A 427 2.49 11.39 -40.52
CA ASN A 427 2.73 12.10 -39.27
C ASN A 427 3.72 11.30 -38.39
N PRO A 428 4.95 11.80 -38.14
CA PRO A 428 5.92 11.10 -37.31
C PRO A 428 5.47 10.96 -35.84
N ALA A 429 4.66 11.90 -35.33
CA ALA A 429 4.14 11.85 -33.97
C ALA A 429 3.05 10.76 -33.78
N ALA A 430 2.42 10.29 -34.87
CA ALA A 430 1.44 9.21 -34.76
C ALA A 430 2.06 7.89 -34.28
N GLY A 431 3.36 7.68 -34.49
CA GLY A 431 4.06 6.49 -34.04
C GLY A 431 4.25 6.40 -32.53
N CYS A 432 4.30 7.51 -31.82
CA CYS A 432 4.46 7.53 -30.35
C CYS A 432 3.10 7.55 -29.59
N LEU A 433 1.97 7.79 -30.30
CA LEU A 433 0.65 7.89 -29.69
C LEU A 433 0.26 6.66 -28.82
N PRO A 434 0.55 5.39 -29.23
CA PRO A 434 0.27 4.24 -28.37
C PRO A 434 1.02 4.27 -27.05
N ILE A 435 2.23 4.82 -27.04
CA ILE A 435 3.05 4.91 -25.82
C ILE A 435 2.39 5.90 -24.84
N PHE A 436 1.94 7.06 -25.29
CA PHE A 436 1.27 8.05 -24.44
C PHE A 436 -0.01 7.52 -23.78
N ILE A 437 -0.76 6.66 -24.48
CA ILE A 437 -1.96 6.03 -23.93
C ILE A 437 -1.59 4.88 -23.01
N GLN A 438 -0.56 4.14 -23.35
CA GLN A 438 -0.10 3.00 -22.57
C GLN A 438 0.44 3.41 -21.19
N ILE A 439 1.02 4.62 -21.05
CA ILE A 439 1.59 5.10 -19.78
C ILE A 439 0.53 5.16 -18.67
N PRO A 440 -0.61 5.87 -18.80
CA PRO A 440 -1.65 5.87 -17.77
C PRO A 440 -2.23 4.47 -17.48
N VAL A 441 -2.45 3.67 -18.52
CA VAL A 441 -2.94 2.29 -18.39
C VAL A 441 -1.93 1.43 -17.62
N PHE A 442 -0.64 1.59 -17.92
CA PHE A 442 0.41 0.87 -17.23
C PHE A 442 0.46 1.25 -15.74
N PHE A 443 0.48 2.54 -15.42
CA PHE A 443 0.50 2.98 -14.03
C PHE A 443 -0.75 2.56 -13.26
N ALA A 444 -1.93 2.62 -13.88
CA ALA A 444 -3.15 2.14 -13.26
C ALA A 444 -3.11 0.63 -12.97
N LEU A 445 -2.72 -0.18 -13.96
CA LEU A 445 -2.58 -1.63 -13.77
C LEU A 445 -1.48 -1.99 -12.78
N TYR A 446 -0.33 -1.30 -12.87
CA TYR A 446 0.75 -1.49 -11.92
C TYR A 446 0.23 -1.27 -10.49
N LYS A 447 -0.48 -0.16 -10.25
CA LYS A 447 -1.05 0.15 -8.94
C LYS A 447 -2.04 -0.94 -8.50
N VAL A 448 -3.01 -1.31 -9.35
CA VAL A 448 -3.96 -2.39 -9.04
C VAL A 448 -3.25 -3.68 -8.67
N LEU A 449 -2.35 -4.16 -9.52
CA LEU A 449 -1.66 -5.43 -9.30
C LEU A 449 -0.73 -5.42 -8.09
N TYR A 450 -0.34 -4.24 -7.61
CA TYR A 450 0.53 -4.10 -6.45
C TYR A 450 -0.26 -4.05 -5.13
N VAL A 451 -1.43 -3.39 -5.12
CA VAL A 451 -2.21 -3.16 -3.89
C VAL A 451 -3.32 -4.19 -3.68
N THR A 452 -3.68 -4.97 -4.70
CA THR A 452 -4.77 -5.95 -4.64
C THR A 452 -4.43 -7.11 -3.69
N ILE A 453 -5.14 -7.20 -2.57
CA ILE A 453 -4.96 -8.30 -1.61
C ILE A 453 -5.38 -9.65 -2.20
N GLU A 454 -6.33 -9.66 -3.12
CA GLU A 454 -6.82 -10.85 -3.79
C GLU A 454 -5.76 -11.51 -4.68
N MET A 455 -4.71 -10.78 -5.06
CA MET A 455 -3.57 -11.33 -5.79
C MET A 455 -2.52 -11.96 -4.87
N ARG A 456 -2.55 -11.62 -3.57
CA ARG A 456 -1.63 -12.16 -2.58
C ARG A 456 -1.85 -13.67 -2.42
N HIS A 457 -0.79 -14.46 -2.60
CA HIS A 457 -0.83 -15.92 -2.60
C HIS A 457 -1.75 -16.53 -3.69
N ALA A 458 -2.13 -15.74 -4.71
CA ALA A 458 -2.90 -16.26 -5.84
C ALA A 458 -1.98 -17.00 -6.82
N PRO A 459 -2.19 -18.29 -7.10
CA PRO A 459 -1.35 -19.03 -8.02
C PRO A 459 -1.68 -18.71 -9.49
N PHE A 460 -0.66 -18.88 -10.33
CA PHE A 460 -0.81 -18.99 -11.77
C PHE A 460 -0.39 -20.40 -12.20
N TYR A 461 -0.15 -20.61 -13.49
CA TYR A 461 0.29 -21.90 -14.00
C TYR A 461 1.80 -22.11 -13.84
N GLY A 462 2.22 -23.38 -13.74
CA GLY A 462 3.61 -23.79 -13.64
C GLY A 462 4.20 -23.52 -12.25
N TRP A 463 5.27 -22.73 -12.20
CA TRP A 463 6.06 -22.46 -10.98
C TRP A 463 5.62 -21.21 -10.23
N ILE A 464 4.69 -20.42 -10.75
CA ILE A 464 4.19 -19.22 -10.09
C ILE A 464 3.08 -19.60 -9.11
N ASN A 465 3.41 -19.63 -7.84
CA ASN A 465 2.48 -19.92 -6.74
C ASN A 465 1.93 -18.65 -6.07
N ASP A 466 2.53 -17.49 -6.38
CA ASP A 466 2.12 -16.18 -5.88
C ASP A 466 2.35 -15.11 -6.95
N LEU A 467 1.27 -14.56 -7.47
CA LEU A 467 1.33 -13.49 -8.47
C LEU A 467 1.80 -12.14 -7.89
N SER A 468 1.67 -11.96 -6.57
CA SER A 468 2.11 -10.75 -5.86
C SER A 468 3.60 -10.74 -5.52
N ALA A 469 4.26 -11.88 -5.60
CA ALA A 469 5.69 -12.05 -5.38
C ALA A 469 6.48 -12.04 -6.70
N LYS A 470 7.80 -11.82 -6.62
CA LYS A 470 8.71 -11.95 -7.78
C LYS A 470 8.73 -13.40 -8.28
N ASP A 471 9.11 -13.59 -9.55
CA ASP A 471 9.31 -14.92 -10.14
C ASP A 471 10.34 -15.71 -9.30
N PRO A 472 9.98 -16.87 -8.73
CA PRO A 472 10.88 -17.63 -7.86
C PRO A 472 12.01 -18.34 -8.60
N THR A 473 11.94 -18.45 -9.94
CA THR A 473 13.01 -19.05 -10.74
C THR A 473 14.21 -18.10 -10.89
N SER A 474 15.39 -18.65 -11.12
CA SER A 474 16.60 -17.84 -11.35
C SER A 474 17.53 -18.50 -12.37
N ILE A 475 18.10 -17.69 -13.25
CA ILE A 475 19.13 -18.15 -14.18
C ILE A 475 20.37 -18.70 -13.43
N LEU A 476 20.63 -18.21 -12.22
CA LEU A 476 21.81 -18.58 -11.43
C LEU A 476 21.79 -20.04 -10.94
N ASN A 477 20.62 -20.64 -10.81
CA ASN A 477 20.45 -22.07 -10.50
C ASN A 477 19.82 -22.85 -11.66
N LEU A 478 19.99 -22.34 -12.90
CA LEU A 478 19.37 -22.90 -14.11
C LEU A 478 17.86 -23.12 -13.95
N PHE A 479 17.19 -22.11 -13.42
CA PHE A 479 15.73 -22.10 -13.20
C PHE A 479 15.22 -23.21 -12.28
N GLY A 480 16.02 -23.62 -11.30
CA GLY A 480 15.68 -24.66 -10.32
C GLY A 480 16.15 -26.07 -10.68
N ILE A 481 16.86 -26.26 -11.80
CA ILE A 481 17.49 -27.56 -12.13
C ILE A 481 18.60 -27.90 -11.13
N LEU A 482 19.35 -26.90 -10.68
CA LEU A 482 20.38 -27.10 -9.66
C LEU A 482 19.76 -27.00 -8.24
N PRO A 483 20.08 -27.97 -7.33
CA PRO A 483 19.38 -28.11 -6.05
C PRO A 483 19.87 -27.16 -4.96
N TYR A 484 20.14 -25.87 -5.28
CA TYR A 484 20.48 -24.84 -4.31
C TYR A 484 19.60 -23.61 -4.48
N SER A 485 19.31 -22.95 -3.34
CA SER A 485 18.57 -21.70 -3.32
C SER A 485 19.53 -20.53 -3.51
N VAL A 486 19.18 -19.60 -4.38
CA VAL A 486 19.92 -18.36 -4.63
C VAL A 486 19.35 -17.17 -3.86
N GLN A 487 18.21 -17.35 -3.19
CA GLN A 487 17.47 -16.26 -2.52
C GLN A 487 18.27 -15.58 -1.40
N ASN A 488 19.16 -16.31 -0.74
CA ASN A 488 19.98 -15.82 0.37
C ASN A 488 21.42 -15.46 -0.05
N TRP A 489 21.68 -15.38 -1.36
CA TRP A 489 23.00 -14.99 -1.83
C TRP A 489 23.18 -13.48 -1.71
N PRO A 490 24.38 -12.98 -1.37
CA PRO A 490 24.66 -11.55 -1.30
C PRO A 490 24.81 -10.94 -2.70
N ILE A 491 23.82 -11.20 -3.56
CA ILE A 491 23.76 -10.69 -4.94
C ILE A 491 22.48 -9.86 -5.04
N PRO A 492 22.55 -8.62 -5.56
CA PRO A 492 21.38 -7.80 -5.75
C PRO A 492 20.27 -8.54 -6.52
N ASP A 493 19.04 -8.40 -6.06
CA ASP A 493 17.87 -9.11 -6.55
C ASP A 493 17.65 -8.99 -8.07
N PHE A 494 18.03 -7.86 -8.68
CA PHE A 494 17.89 -7.64 -10.11
C PHE A 494 18.78 -8.55 -10.99
N PHE A 495 19.80 -9.22 -10.40
CA PHE A 495 20.57 -10.26 -11.09
C PHE A 495 19.94 -11.66 -11.00
N GLN A 496 18.95 -11.85 -10.15
CA GLN A 496 18.23 -13.11 -10.00
C GLN A 496 17.12 -13.21 -11.05
N LEU A 497 17.52 -13.20 -12.33
CA LEU A 497 16.57 -13.21 -13.46
C LEU A 497 15.77 -14.51 -13.52
N GLY A 498 14.45 -14.39 -13.36
CA GLY A 498 13.49 -15.45 -13.57
C GLY A 498 13.13 -15.68 -15.04
N ILE A 499 12.36 -16.73 -15.31
CA ILE A 499 11.89 -17.07 -16.67
C ILE A 499 10.98 -15.97 -17.23
N TRP A 500 9.99 -15.49 -16.46
CA TRP A 500 9.05 -14.49 -16.94
C TRP A 500 9.70 -13.15 -17.29
N PRO A 501 10.62 -12.58 -16.48
CA PRO A 501 11.39 -11.40 -16.87
C PRO A 501 12.18 -11.58 -18.18
N ILE A 502 12.79 -12.75 -18.39
CA ILE A 502 13.53 -13.04 -19.63
C ILE A 502 12.57 -13.12 -20.83
N VAL A 503 11.45 -13.83 -20.71
CA VAL A 503 10.43 -13.89 -21.77
C VAL A 503 9.87 -12.51 -22.09
N MET A 504 9.63 -11.69 -21.07
CA MET A 504 9.21 -10.30 -21.23
C MET A 504 10.26 -9.49 -22.00
N GLY A 505 11.55 -9.60 -21.65
CA GLY A 505 12.65 -8.94 -22.35
C GLY A 505 12.75 -9.36 -23.82
N ILE A 506 12.60 -10.65 -24.12
CA ILE A 506 12.58 -11.18 -25.49
C ILE A 506 11.39 -10.59 -26.27
N THR A 507 10.18 -10.61 -25.69
CA THR A 507 8.99 -10.06 -26.35
C THR A 507 9.11 -8.56 -26.59
N MET A 508 9.68 -7.81 -25.65
CA MET A 508 9.97 -6.38 -25.80
C MET A 508 10.99 -6.13 -26.91
N PHE A 509 12.06 -6.92 -26.97
CA PHE A 509 13.05 -6.82 -28.04
C PHE A 509 12.43 -7.08 -29.43
N LEU A 510 11.59 -8.12 -29.55
CA LEU A 510 10.87 -8.41 -30.78
C LEU A 510 9.93 -7.27 -31.18
N GLN A 511 9.20 -6.70 -30.22
CA GLN A 511 8.31 -5.57 -30.46
C GLN A 511 9.08 -4.34 -30.95
N PHE A 512 10.23 -4.01 -30.34
CA PHE A 512 11.03 -2.88 -30.77
C PHE A 512 11.64 -3.05 -32.17
N ARG A 513 11.94 -4.28 -32.57
CA ARG A 513 12.37 -4.56 -33.96
C ARG A 513 11.28 -4.31 -35.01
N LEU A 514 10.02 -4.35 -34.64
CA LEU A 514 8.90 -4.02 -35.54
C LEU A 514 8.71 -2.52 -35.71
N ASN A 515 9.21 -1.70 -34.79
CA ASN A 515 9.11 -0.24 -34.85
C ASN A 515 10.15 0.33 -35.86
N PRO A 516 9.84 1.50 -36.49
CA PRO A 516 10.84 2.21 -37.28
C PRO A 516 12.01 2.68 -36.39
N THR A 517 13.23 2.60 -36.89
CA THR A 517 14.39 3.11 -36.17
C THR A 517 14.31 4.62 -36.00
N PRO A 518 14.54 5.18 -34.80
CA PRO A 518 14.57 6.62 -34.60
C PRO A 518 15.59 7.31 -35.51
N PRO A 519 15.30 8.53 -35.97
CA PRO A 519 16.25 9.29 -36.80
C PRO A 519 17.54 9.64 -36.07
N ASP A 520 17.51 9.89 -34.77
CA ASP A 520 18.67 10.21 -33.95
C ASP A 520 19.45 8.95 -33.55
N PRO A 521 20.80 8.90 -33.82
CA PRO A 521 21.62 7.74 -33.46
C PRO A 521 21.71 7.46 -31.97
N VAL A 522 21.62 8.50 -31.13
CA VAL A 522 21.66 8.37 -29.67
C VAL A 522 20.35 7.74 -29.20
N GLN A 523 19.22 8.26 -29.67
CA GLN A 523 17.91 7.73 -29.39
C GLN A 523 17.77 6.27 -29.86
N ALA A 524 18.25 5.95 -31.07
CA ALA A 524 18.26 4.57 -31.59
C ALA A 524 19.04 3.61 -30.68
N ARG A 525 20.17 4.05 -30.12
CA ARG A 525 20.97 3.26 -29.17
C ARG A 525 20.26 3.06 -27.83
N ILE A 526 19.64 4.11 -27.28
CA ILE A 526 18.84 4.02 -26.06
C ILE A 526 17.71 3.00 -26.25
N PHE A 527 16.94 3.10 -27.34
CA PHE A 527 15.86 2.15 -27.65
C PHE A 527 16.36 0.70 -27.84
N ALA A 528 17.58 0.51 -28.36
CA ALA A 528 18.15 -0.83 -28.51
C ALA A 528 18.52 -1.48 -27.17
N TRP A 529 18.94 -0.69 -26.16
CA TRP A 529 19.29 -1.18 -24.83
C TRP A 529 18.10 -1.27 -23.87
N MET A 530 17.01 -0.55 -24.13
CA MET A 530 15.82 -0.54 -23.28
C MET A 530 15.31 -1.94 -22.92
N PRO A 531 15.16 -2.91 -23.84
CA PRO A 531 14.69 -4.24 -23.48
C PRO A 531 15.58 -4.93 -22.44
N VAL A 532 16.90 -4.74 -22.54
CA VAL A 532 17.86 -5.31 -21.58
C VAL A 532 17.69 -4.64 -20.22
N ILE A 533 17.69 -3.30 -20.18
CA ILE A 533 17.52 -2.54 -18.93
C ILE A 533 16.22 -2.93 -18.23
N PHE A 534 15.10 -2.96 -18.97
CA PHE A 534 13.79 -3.33 -18.39
C PHE A 534 13.74 -4.78 -17.94
N THR A 535 14.46 -5.71 -18.57
CA THR A 535 14.53 -7.10 -18.11
C THR A 535 15.10 -7.19 -16.69
N PHE A 536 16.19 -6.50 -16.43
CA PHE A 536 16.80 -6.46 -15.09
C PHE A 536 15.95 -5.69 -14.08
N LEU A 537 15.45 -4.51 -14.47
CA LEU A 537 14.63 -3.68 -13.60
C LEU A 537 13.36 -4.41 -13.15
N LEU A 538 12.64 -5.05 -14.09
CA LEU A 538 11.37 -5.71 -13.80
C LEU A 538 11.54 -7.13 -13.24
N ALA A 539 12.76 -7.64 -13.10
CA ALA A 539 13.01 -8.92 -12.44
C ALA A 539 12.64 -8.89 -10.94
N THR A 540 12.65 -7.72 -10.32
CA THR A 540 12.29 -7.52 -8.90
C THR A 540 10.80 -7.30 -8.68
N PHE A 541 10.03 -7.14 -9.75
CA PHE A 541 8.61 -6.84 -9.69
C PHE A 541 7.74 -8.09 -9.53
N PRO A 542 6.49 -7.94 -9.03
CA PRO A 542 5.53 -9.04 -8.94
C PRO A 542 5.34 -9.77 -10.25
N ALA A 543 5.28 -11.11 -10.19
CA ALA A 543 5.12 -11.96 -11.38
C ALA A 543 3.88 -11.61 -12.20
N GLY A 544 2.77 -11.22 -11.55
CA GLY A 544 1.56 -10.77 -12.23
C GLY A 544 1.78 -9.58 -13.16
N LEU A 545 2.62 -8.62 -12.76
CA LEU A 545 2.94 -7.45 -13.58
C LEU A 545 3.85 -7.83 -14.77
N VAL A 546 4.82 -8.71 -14.56
CA VAL A 546 5.70 -9.19 -15.62
C VAL A 546 4.93 -10.02 -16.66
N ILE A 547 3.99 -10.85 -16.20
CA ILE A 547 3.06 -11.59 -17.06
C ILE A 547 2.21 -10.62 -17.87
N TYR A 548 1.60 -9.62 -17.22
CA TYR A 548 0.85 -8.58 -17.92
C TYR A 548 1.68 -7.95 -19.03
N TRP A 549 2.90 -7.51 -18.74
CA TRP A 549 3.77 -6.87 -19.73
C TRP A 549 4.11 -7.79 -20.89
N THR A 550 4.42 -9.06 -20.59
CA THR A 550 4.70 -10.08 -21.60
C THR A 550 3.52 -10.27 -22.55
N ILE A 551 2.31 -10.44 -22.01
CA ILE A 551 1.08 -10.61 -22.80
C ILE A 551 0.75 -9.36 -23.62
N ASN A 552 0.91 -8.17 -22.99
CA ASN A 552 0.73 -6.89 -23.66
C ASN A 552 1.67 -6.73 -24.87
N ASN A 553 2.94 -7.14 -24.75
CA ASN A 553 3.91 -7.14 -25.86
C ASN A 553 3.50 -8.13 -26.95
N LEU A 554 3.13 -9.37 -26.60
CA LEU A 554 2.69 -10.39 -27.55
C LEU A 554 1.46 -9.93 -28.34
N LEU A 555 0.46 -9.38 -27.68
CA LEU A 555 -0.73 -8.84 -28.33
C LEU A 555 -0.40 -7.66 -29.25
N SER A 556 0.52 -6.79 -28.83
CA SER A 556 0.99 -5.66 -29.64
C SER A 556 1.72 -6.12 -30.88
N ILE A 557 2.62 -7.13 -30.75
CA ILE A 557 3.31 -7.77 -31.88
C ILE A 557 2.31 -8.37 -32.86
N GLY A 558 1.35 -9.14 -32.37
CA GLY A 558 0.30 -9.75 -33.20
C GLY A 558 -0.53 -8.69 -33.94
N GLN A 559 -0.97 -7.64 -33.24
CA GLN A 559 -1.74 -6.53 -33.81
C GLN A 559 -0.93 -5.76 -34.85
N GLN A 560 0.31 -5.41 -34.57
CA GLN A 560 1.19 -4.69 -35.46
C GLN A 560 1.51 -5.53 -36.71
N TRP A 561 1.82 -6.80 -36.55
CA TRP A 561 2.07 -7.73 -37.66
C TRP A 561 0.84 -7.84 -38.59
N PHE A 562 -0.36 -7.99 -38.02
CA PHE A 562 -1.60 -8.07 -38.78
C PHE A 562 -1.84 -6.81 -39.61
N ILE A 563 -1.69 -5.64 -39.01
CA ILE A 563 -1.91 -4.34 -39.67
C ILE A 563 -0.86 -4.11 -40.77
N MET A 564 0.40 -4.42 -40.51
CA MET A 564 1.48 -4.28 -41.50
C MET A 564 1.23 -5.20 -42.72
N LYS A 565 0.77 -6.44 -42.50
CA LYS A 565 0.43 -7.36 -43.58
C LYS A 565 -0.72 -6.84 -44.46
N GLN A 566 -1.74 -6.22 -43.86
CA GLN A 566 -2.83 -5.59 -44.61
C GLN A 566 -2.36 -4.38 -45.43
N THR A 567 -1.54 -3.51 -44.82
CA THR A 567 -1.02 -2.31 -45.48
C THR A 567 -0.12 -2.63 -46.67
N ASN A 568 0.63 -3.72 -46.61
CA ASN A 568 1.47 -4.20 -47.73
C ASN A 568 0.67 -4.88 -48.86
N LYS A 569 -0.53 -5.41 -48.58
CA LYS A 569 -1.41 -6.01 -49.61
C LYS A 569 -2.22 -4.95 -50.36
N SER A 570 -2.38 -3.75 -49.83
CA SER A 570 -3.12 -2.64 -50.44
C SER A 570 -2.27 -1.71 -51.32
N LYS A 571 -0.97 -2.03 -51.47
CA LYS A 571 -0.04 -1.50 -52.48
C LYS A 571 0.11 -2.50 -53.62
#